data_7638320b42c76652dca05f5b3a9a29ab
#
_entry.id   7638320b42c76652dca05f5b3a9a29ab
#
_cell.length_a   1.000
_cell.length_b   1.000
_cell.length_c   1.000
_cell.angle_alpha   90.00
_cell.angle_beta   90.00
_cell.angle_gamma   90.00
#
_symmetry.space_group_name_H-M   'P 1'
#
loop_
_entity.id
_entity.type
_entity.pdbx_description
1 polymer ?
#
loop_
_entity_poly.entity_id
_entity_poly.type
_entity_poly.pdbx_seq_one_letter_code
_entity_poly.pdbx_strand_id
1 'polypeptide(L)'
;MGKKPVIAIVDDDQSAREGIVDLVSTMGFEARAFERAEDFLRSHQIARADCLITDVRMPGMNGLELLDRLLAAGKSIPAIVLTAFTQEADRVRALGAGAVCYMAKPVHESELMKCIGEALSSGSL
;
A
#
# COMPACT_ATOMS: atom_id res chain seq x y z
N MET A 1 3.63 -17.46 18.81
CA MET A 1 4.19 -17.27 17.54
C MET A 1 3.28 -16.54 16.65
N GLY A 2 3.53 -15.36 16.38
CA GLY A 2 2.73 -14.56 15.51
C GLY A 2 2.95 -14.93 14.04
N LYS A 3 1.92 -14.78 13.25
CA LYS A 3 2.06 -14.85 11.81
C LYS A 3 2.79 -13.61 11.33
N LYS A 4 3.50 -13.73 10.23
CA LYS A 4 4.10 -12.56 9.60
C LYS A 4 3.00 -11.60 9.16
N PRO A 5 3.17 -10.30 9.35
CA PRO A 5 2.22 -9.34 8.80
C PRO A 5 2.15 -9.48 7.29
N VAL A 6 0.96 -9.31 6.75
CA VAL A 6 0.69 -9.41 5.32
C VAL A 6 0.64 -8.01 4.73
N ILE A 7 1.49 -7.76 3.75
CA ILE A 7 1.56 -6.46 3.06
C ILE A 7 1.03 -6.67 1.64
N ALA A 8 -0.07 -6.02 1.31
CA ALA A 8 -0.61 -6.04 -0.04
C ALA A 8 0.08 -4.95 -0.85
N ILE A 9 0.46 -5.25 -2.08
CA ILE A 9 1.18 -4.33 -2.94
C ILE A 9 0.43 -4.23 -4.26
N VAL A 10 -0.01 -3.03 -4.62
CA VAL A 10 -0.75 -2.78 -5.85
C VAL A 10 0.04 -1.80 -6.71
N ASP A 11 0.53 -2.26 -7.86
CA ASP A 11 1.32 -1.44 -8.76
C ASP A 11 1.26 -2.09 -10.14
N ASP A 12 0.91 -1.31 -11.17
CA ASP A 12 0.77 -1.85 -12.52
C ASP A 12 2.12 -2.03 -13.23
N ASP A 13 3.17 -1.39 -12.73
CA ASP A 13 4.51 -1.55 -13.28
C ASP A 13 5.15 -2.79 -12.67
N GLN A 14 5.41 -3.81 -13.50
CA GLN A 14 5.93 -5.08 -13.01
C GLN A 14 7.27 -4.91 -12.29
N SER A 15 8.17 -4.11 -12.84
CA SER A 15 9.49 -3.92 -12.26
C SER A 15 9.41 -3.26 -10.89
N ALA A 16 8.60 -2.21 -10.77
CA ALA A 16 8.40 -1.52 -9.49
C ALA A 16 7.73 -2.45 -8.48
N ARG A 17 6.73 -3.21 -8.93
CA ARG A 17 6.01 -4.13 -8.07
C ARG A 17 6.94 -5.20 -7.50
N GLU A 18 7.78 -5.79 -8.38
CA GLU A 18 8.72 -6.83 -7.95
C GLU A 18 9.77 -6.28 -6.99
N GLY A 19 10.23 -5.07 -7.23
CA GLY A 19 11.19 -4.42 -6.34
C GLY A 19 10.62 -4.21 -4.94
N ILE A 20 9.37 -3.80 -4.86
CA ILE A 20 8.72 -3.60 -3.55
C ILE A 20 8.49 -4.94 -2.86
N VAL A 21 8.08 -5.96 -3.62
CA VAL A 21 7.91 -7.31 -3.06
C VAL A 21 9.22 -7.80 -2.45
N ASP A 22 10.33 -7.60 -3.17
CA ASP A 22 11.63 -8.03 -2.67
C ASP A 22 12.00 -7.31 -1.38
N LEU A 23 11.82 -6.00 -1.33
CA LEU A 23 12.11 -5.23 -0.12
C LEU A 23 11.28 -5.72 1.06
N VAL A 24 9.98 -5.85 0.85
CA VAL A 24 9.04 -6.25 1.90
C VAL A 24 9.38 -7.66 2.40
N SER A 25 9.69 -8.57 1.48
CA SER A 25 10.05 -9.94 1.85
C SER A 25 11.36 -9.98 2.64
N THR A 26 12.33 -9.16 2.24
CA THR A 26 13.61 -9.07 2.95
C THR A 26 13.42 -8.57 4.39
N MET A 27 12.43 -7.73 4.61
CA MET A 27 12.11 -7.21 5.94
C MET A 27 11.40 -8.24 6.82
N GLY A 28 11.07 -9.40 6.28
CA GLY A 28 10.41 -10.45 7.04
C GLY A 28 8.89 -10.44 6.97
N PHE A 29 8.31 -9.66 6.08
CA PHE A 29 6.87 -9.61 5.91
C PHE A 29 6.42 -10.52 4.78
N GLU A 30 5.14 -10.88 4.77
CA GLU A 30 4.55 -11.65 3.70
C GLU A 30 3.97 -10.70 2.66
N ALA A 31 4.40 -10.83 1.41
CA ALA A 31 3.97 -9.93 0.35
C ALA A 31 2.88 -10.58 -0.51
N ARG A 32 1.85 -9.82 -0.84
CA ARG A 32 0.79 -10.22 -1.77
C ARG A 32 0.66 -9.13 -2.81
N ALA A 33 1.02 -9.43 -4.04
CA ALA A 33 1.13 -8.42 -5.10
C ALA A 33 0.00 -8.50 -6.10
N PHE A 34 -0.44 -7.34 -6.57
CA PHE A 34 -1.53 -7.23 -7.54
C PHE A 34 -1.16 -6.18 -8.58
N GLU A 35 -1.52 -6.45 -9.81
CA GLU A 35 -1.27 -5.53 -10.90
C GLU A 35 -2.29 -4.38 -10.92
N ARG A 36 -3.51 -4.64 -10.46
CA ARG A 36 -4.59 -3.67 -10.48
C ARG A 36 -5.30 -3.57 -9.15
N ALA A 37 -5.83 -2.39 -8.86
CA ALA A 37 -6.61 -2.17 -7.65
C ALA A 37 -7.83 -3.08 -7.60
N GLU A 38 -8.48 -3.27 -8.75
CA GLU A 38 -9.67 -4.12 -8.83
C GLU A 38 -9.37 -5.57 -8.44
N ASP A 39 -8.18 -6.06 -8.82
CA ASP A 39 -7.78 -7.42 -8.46
C ASP A 39 -7.64 -7.58 -6.95
N PHE A 40 -7.06 -6.57 -6.29
CA PHE A 40 -6.94 -6.59 -4.84
C PHE A 40 -8.32 -6.57 -4.18
N LEU A 41 -9.22 -5.71 -4.66
CA LEU A 41 -10.55 -5.59 -4.08
C LEU A 41 -11.36 -6.88 -4.20
N ARG A 42 -11.13 -7.66 -5.25
CA ARG A 42 -11.84 -8.93 -5.45
C ARG A 42 -11.17 -10.10 -4.75
N SER A 43 -9.98 -9.90 -4.20
CA SER A 43 -9.21 -10.98 -3.59
C SER A 43 -9.59 -11.19 -2.14
N HIS A 44 -9.20 -12.34 -1.60
CA HIS A 44 -9.36 -12.61 -0.18
C HIS A 44 -8.37 -11.80 0.67
N GLN A 45 -7.36 -11.20 0.03
CA GLN A 45 -6.34 -10.45 0.75
C GLN A 45 -6.89 -9.15 1.34
N ILE A 46 -8.02 -8.66 0.82
CA ILE A 46 -8.66 -7.46 1.38
C ILE A 46 -9.02 -7.64 2.85
N ALA A 47 -9.32 -8.87 3.27
CA ALA A 47 -9.66 -9.17 4.65
C ALA A 47 -8.44 -9.57 5.47
N ARG A 48 -7.30 -9.82 4.82
CA ARG A 48 -6.11 -10.38 5.49
C ARG A 48 -4.93 -9.43 5.52
N ALA A 49 -4.95 -8.38 4.69
CA ALA A 49 -3.82 -7.46 4.61
C ALA A 49 -3.74 -6.60 5.86
N ASP A 50 -2.55 -6.51 6.41
CA ASP A 50 -2.27 -5.67 7.57
C ASP A 50 -1.81 -4.28 7.15
N CYS A 51 -1.38 -4.14 5.91
CA CYS A 51 -0.92 -2.88 5.35
C CYS A 51 -1.05 -2.97 3.83
N LEU A 52 -1.32 -1.83 3.20
CA LEU A 52 -1.43 -1.74 1.75
C LEU A 52 -0.39 -0.74 1.24
N ILE A 53 0.37 -1.13 0.21
CA ILE A 53 1.25 -0.21 -0.50
C ILE A 53 0.69 -0.09 -1.91
N THR A 54 0.38 1.11 -2.35
CA THR A 54 -0.21 1.31 -3.67
C THR A 54 0.42 2.49 -4.40
N ASP A 55 0.49 2.40 -5.73
CA ASP A 55 0.79 3.53 -6.58
C ASP A 55 -0.47 4.35 -6.76
N VAL A 56 -0.33 5.58 -7.26
CA VAL A 56 -1.46 6.43 -7.59
C VAL A 56 -1.93 6.15 -9.03
N ARG A 57 -1.01 6.24 -9.98
CA ARG A 57 -1.36 6.18 -11.41
C ARG A 57 -1.36 4.75 -11.92
N MET A 58 -2.54 4.23 -12.20
CA MET A 58 -2.73 2.88 -12.71
C MET A 58 -3.91 2.87 -13.67
N PRO A 59 -3.93 1.96 -14.66
CA PRO A 59 -5.10 1.82 -15.52
C PRO A 59 -6.32 1.40 -14.70
N GLY A 60 -7.48 1.90 -15.07
CA GLY A 60 -8.70 1.62 -14.33
C GLY A 60 -8.74 2.43 -13.05
N MET A 61 -9.00 1.77 -11.93
CA MET A 61 -9.06 2.44 -10.65
C MET A 61 -7.66 2.86 -10.20
N ASN A 62 -7.47 4.14 -9.87
CA ASN A 62 -6.17 4.60 -9.37
C ASN A 62 -6.06 4.34 -7.86
N GLY A 63 -4.85 4.59 -7.30
CA GLY A 63 -4.59 4.29 -5.90
C GLY A 63 -5.42 5.12 -4.93
N LEU A 64 -5.72 6.36 -5.28
CA LEU A 64 -6.52 7.22 -4.41
C LEU A 64 -7.98 6.77 -4.38
N GLU A 65 -8.50 6.34 -5.54
CA GLU A 65 -9.83 5.76 -5.61
C GLU A 65 -9.91 4.46 -4.82
N LEU A 66 -8.83 3.68 -4.84
CA LEU A 66 -8.76 2.46 -4.05
C LEU A 66 -8.91 2.77 -2.56
N LEU A 67 -8.20 3.80 -2.08
CA LEU A 67 -8.31 4.19 -0.67
C LEU A 67 -9.74 4.62 -0.34
N ASP A 68 -10.37 5.40 -1.22
CA ASP A 68 -11.76 5.84 -1.02
C ASP A 68 -12.70 4.63 -0.93
N ARG A 69 -12.49 3.64 -1.80
CA ARG A 69 -13.31 2.42 -1.80
C ARG A 69 -13.18 1.64 -0.50
N LEU A 70 -11.95 1.54 0.01
CA LEU A 70 -11.71 0.83 1.27
C LEU A 70 -12.39 1.53 2.43
N LEU A 71 -12.32 2.87 2.47
CA LEU A 71 -13.02 3.64 3.49
C LEU A 71 -14.52 3.41 3.41
N ALA A 72 -15.07 3.50 2.21
CA ALA A 72 -16.51 3.34 2.00
C ALA A 72 -16.99 1.95 2.40
N ALA A 73 -16.12 0.95 2.28
CA ALA A 73 -16.44 -0.43 2.64
C ALA A 73 -16.19 -0.72 4.12
N GLY A 74 -15.74 0.27 4.88
CA GLY A 74 -15.46 0.09 6.30
C GLY A 74 -14.19 -0.72 6.57
N LYS A 75 -13.28 -0.78 5.61
CA LYS A 75 -12.03 -1.52 5.75
C LYS A 75 -10.93 -0.58 6.25
N SER A 76 -10.41 -0.86 7.43
CA SER A 76 -9.38 -0.03 8.05
C SER A 76 -8.00 -0.61 7.79
N ILE A 77 -7.57 -0.63 6.54
CA ILE A 77 -6.25 -1.10 6.16
C ILE A 77 -5.32 0.10 6.06
N PRO A 78 -4.30 0.19 6.93
CA PRO A 78 -3.35 1.31 6.83
C PRO A 78 -2.65 1.28 5.49
N ALA A 79 -2.52 2.42 4.83
CA ALA A 79 -2.01 2.48 3.47
C ALA A 79 -0.78 3.37 3.36
N ILE A 80 0.12 2.97 2.47
CA ILE A 80 1.29 3.74 2.08
C ILE A 80 1.17 3.97 0.58
N VAL A 81 1.30 5.23 0.16
CA VAL A 81 1.23 5.57 -1.25
C VAL A 81 2.63 5.87 -1.76
N LEU A 82 3.05 5.15 -2.81
CA LEU A 82 4.33 5.37 -3.49
C LEU A 82 4.05 5.74 -4.93
N THR A 83 4.59 6.85 -5.40
CA THR A 83 4.32 7.30 -6.75
C THR A 83 5.56 7.90 -7.40
N ALA A 84 5.68 7.74 -8.73
CA ALA A 84 6.78 8.34 -9.48
C ALA A 84 6.60 9.85 -9.64
N PHE A 85 5.36 10.34 -9.53
CA PHE A 85 5.04 11.76 -9.71
C PHE A 85 4.29 12.27 -8.50
N THR A 86 5.01 12.86 -7.55
CA THR A 86 4.37 13.42 -6.37
C THR A 86 3.70 14.75 -6.72
N GLN A 87 2.50 14.94 -6.21
CA GLN A 87 1.74 16.17 -6.36
C GLN A 87 1.11 16.49 -5.01
N GLU A 88 1.09 17.76 -4.66
CA GLU A 88 0.55 18.18 -3.36
C GLU A 88 -0.93 17.82 -3.22
N ALA A 89 -1.71 17.97 -4.29
CA ALA A 89 -3.14 17.63 -4.25
C ALA A 89 -3.34 16.14 -3.97
N ASP A 90 -2.51 15.30 -4.56
CA ASP A 90 -2.59 13.85 -4.33
C ASP A 90 -2.17 13.50 -2.90
N ARG A 91 -1.15 14.19 -2.39
CA ARG A 91 -0.68 13.97 -1.03
C ARG A 91 -1.78 14.29 -0.02
N VAL A 92 -2.41 15.45 -0.18
CA VAL A 92 -3.49 15.87 0.71
C VAL A 92 -4.65 14.88 0.66
N ARG A 93 -5.01 14.47 -0.55
CA ARG A 93 -6.11 13.52 -0.73
C ARG A 93 -5.77 12.16 -0.11
N ALA A 94 -4.55 11.67 -0.31
CA ALA A 94 -4.12 10.38 0.22
C ALA A 94 -4.16 10.38 1.74
N LEU A 95 -3.59 11.41 2.36
CA LEU A 95 -3.57 11.51 3.82
C LEU A 95 -4.98 11.66 4.38
N GLY A 96 -5.83 12.43 3.68
CA GLY A 96 -7.23 12.58 4.07
C GLY A 96 -8.03 11.28 3.96
N ALA A 97 -7.59 10.37 3.10
CA ALA A 97 -8.24 9.07 2.93
C ALA A 97 -7.62 7.99 3.83
N GLY A 98 -6.74 8.37 4.74
CA GLY A 98 -6.20 7.45 5.73
C GLY A 98 -4.81 6.90 5.41
N ALA A 99 -4.12 7.41 4.38
CA ALA A 99 -2.76 6.98 4.11
C ALA A 99 -1.85 7.42 5.24
N VAL A 100 -0.95 6.53 5.64
CA VAL A 100 0.03 6.82 6.70
C VAL A 100 1.21 7.59 6.11
N CYS A 101 1.60 7.24 4.89
CA CYS A 101 2.72 7.88 4.21
C CYS A 101 2.40 8.11 2.74
N TYR A 102 2.98 9.15 2.17
CA TYR A 102 2.90 9.45 0.75
C TYR A 102 4.32 9.79 0.31
N MET A 103 4.92 8.98 -0.54
CA MET A 103 6.34 9.09 -0.88
C MET A 103 6.61 8.91 -2.35
N ALA A 104 7.76 9.46 -2.77
CA ALA A 104 8.23 9.33 -4.15
C ALA A 104 8.99 8.04 -4.36
N LYS A 105 8.85 7.45 -5.55
CA LYS A 105 9.71 6.36 -6.00
C LYS A 105 10.99 6.94 -6.60
N PRO A 106 12.11 6.26 -6.51
CA PRO A 106 12.33 4.99 -5.80
C PRO A 106 12.42 5.22 -4.29
N VAL A 107 11.87 4.29 -3.52
CA VAL A 107 11.88 4.42 -2.07
C VAL A 107 13.09 3.69 -1.50
N HIS A 108 13.71 4.26 -0.47
CA HIS A 108 14.79 3.61 0.23
C HIS A 108 14.23 2.61 1.23
N GLU A 109 14.98 1.53 1.44
CA GLU A 109 14.55 0.47 2.35
C GLU A 109 14.24 1.00 3.75
N SER A 110 15.10 1.88 4.28
CA SER A 110 14.90 2.42 5.63
C SER A 110 13.63 3.26 5.75
N GLU A 111 13.33 4.04 4.71
CA GLU A 111 12.11 4.84 4.70
C GLU A 111 10.87 3.98 4.62
N LEU A 112 10.91 2.97 3.77
CA LEU A 112 9.77 2.06 3.62
C LEU A 112 9.54 1.28 4.91
N MET A 113 10.63 0.80 5.52
CA MET A 113 10.52 0.07 6.79
C MET A 113 9.89 0.94 7.88
N LYS A 114 10.28 2.20 7.94
CA LYS A 114 9.71 3.13 8.91
C LYS A 114 8.21 3.32 8.68
N CYS A 115 7.81 3.50 7.43
CA CYS A 115 6.39 3.68 7.09
C CYS A 115 5.56 2.44 7.37
N ILE A 116 6.10 1.26 7.07
CA ILE A 116 5.40 0.01 7.38
C ILE A 116 5.25 -0.12 8.89
N GLY A 117 6.30 0.22 9.64
CA GLY A 117 6.22 0.19 11.09
C GLY A 117 5.13 1.10 11.63
N GLU A 118 5.02 2.30 11.08
CA GLU A 118 3.96 3.24 11.47
C GLU A 118 2.58 2.70 11.10
N ALA A 119 2.47 2.11 9.91
CA ALA A 119 1.20 1.55 9.44
C ALA A 119 0.75 0.40 10.35
N LEU A 120 1.66 -0.50 10.68
CA LEU A 120 1.31 -1.65 11.52
C LEU A 120 0.97 -1.21 12.94
N SER A 121 1.63 -0.18 13.45
CA SER A 121 1.33 0.34 14.78
C SER A 121 -0.03 1.00 14.83
N SER A 122 -0.40 1.77 13.79
CA SER A 122 -1.68 2.46 13.76
C SER A 122 -2.84 1.48 13.63
N GLY A 123 -2.59 0.28 13.10
CA GLY A 123 -3.63 -0.73 12.96
C GLY A 123 -3.80 -1.61 14.18
N SER A 124 -3.02 -1.41 15.23
CA SER A 124 -3.00 -2.32 16.37
C SER A 124 -3.86 -1.86 17.54
N LEU A 125 -4.66 -0.85 17.34
CA LEU A 125 -5.60 -0.44 18.38
C LEU A 125 -6.84 -1.34 18.41
#